data_c0ee4303a0d5411c7a6e382d363951e9
#
_entry.id   c0ee4303a0d5411c7a6e382d363951e9
#
_cell.length_a   1.000
_cell.length_b   1.000
_cell.length_c   1.000
_cell.angle_alpha   90.00
_cell.angle_beta   90.00
_cell.angle_gamma   90.00
#
_symmetry.space_group_name_H-M   'P 1'
#
loop_
_entity.id
_entity.type
_entity.pdbx_description
1 polymer ?
#
loop_
_entity_poly.entity_id
_entity_poly.type
_entity_poly.pdbx_seq_one_letter_code
_entity_poly.pdbx_strand_id
1 'polypeptide(L)'
;MPVIIAGVLNLTPDSFSDGGRFSSVDSAVASALAMVEAGAHWIDVGGESTRPHAIPVPEDEEIRRVVPTIERLAKELGQRVRVAIDTYKARTAQAAIEAGATVVNDVSGGALDPAILGVVARAAAGVVLGHLRGQPATMMADVHFEDVVTEVSAELGQRIAAARAAGCGEIWADPGIGFGKGLQHNLRLLANLPELCKRLGVPVMVGVSRKRFIGDLTGQPVDQRIFGTAAAVAAAVFGGAAAVRVHDVKEMADVVKVSESIATIRLASEKHYNGGRNG
;
A
#
# COMPACT_ATOMS: atom_id res chain seq x y z
N MET A 1 3.04 15.58 -9.09
CA MET A 1 2.87 14.29 -9.82
C MET A 1 1.46 13.81 -9.53
N PRO A 2 0.80 13.12 -10.47
CA PRO A 2 -0.51 12.54 -10.20
C PRO A 2 -0.41 11.47 -9.09
N VAL A 3 -1.48 11.30 -8.32
CA VAL A 3 -1.56 10.27 -7.27
C VAL A 3 -1.64 8.89 -7.92
N ILE A 4 -0.78 8.00 -7.48
CA ILE A 4 -0.72 6.62 -7.97
C ILE A 4 -1.87 5.81 -7.36
N ILE A 5 -2.58 5.04 -8.18
CA ILE A 5 -3.58 4.08 -7.75
C ILE A 5 -2.98 2.68 -7.82
N ALA A 6 -2.77 2.06 -6.66
CA ALA A 6 -2.32 0.67 -6.54
C ALA A 6 -3.54 -0.24 -6.31
N GLY A 7 -3.87 -1.05 -7.31
CA GLY A 7 -4.95 -2.03 -7.24
C GLY A 7 -4.50 -3.29 -6.50
N VAL A 8 -5.28 -3.74 -5.52
CA VAL A 8 -4.99 -4.92 -4.69
C VAL A 8 -5.44 -6.18 -5.40
N LEU A 9 -4.50 -7.10 -5.65
CA LEU A 9 -4.77 -8.42 -6.21
C LEU A 9 -4.38 -9.52 -5.22
N ASN A 10 -5.34 -10.03 -4.45
CA ASN A 10 -5.11 -11.08 -3.47
C ASN A 10 -5.25 -12.48 -4.12
N LEU A 11 -4.20 -13.28 -3.99
CA LEU A 11 -4.12 -14.67 -4.48
C LEU A 11 -4.27 -15.67 -3.32
N THR A 12 -5.25 -15.43 -2.45
CA THR A 12 -5.56 -16.34 -1.34
C THR A 12 -6.58 -17.39 -1.77
N PRO A 13 -6.59 -18.61 -1.16
CA PRO A 13 -7.52 -19.68 -1.52
C PRO A 13 -9.00 -19.26 -1.54
N ASP A 14 -9.40 -18.39 -0.62
CA ASP A 14 -10.77 -17.88 -0.52
C ASP A 14 -11.17 -16.93 -1.67
N SER A 15 -10.19 -16.41 -2.40
CA SER A 15 -10.42 -15.46 -3.50
C SER A 15 -10.76 -16.15 -4.84
N PHE A 16 -10.50 -17.46 -4.96
CA PHE A 16 -10.60 -18.20 -6.24
C PHE A 16 -11.12 -19.64 -6.05
N SER A 17 -12.18 -19.83 -5.28
CA SER A 17 -12.65 -21.15 -4.79
C SER A 17 -13.19 -22.14 -5.84
N ASP A 18 -13.38 -21.75 -7.11
CA ASP A 18 -14.13 -22.57 -8.09
C ASP A 18 -13.34 -23.12 -9.29
N GLY A 19 -12.00 -23.05 -9.32
CA GLY A 19 -11.25 -23.50 -10.49
C GLY A 19 -9.84 -24.01 -10.21
N GLY A 20 -9.38 -24.99 -10.99
CA GLY A 20 -8.01 -25.51 -10.91
C GLY A 20 -6.93 -24.44 -11.14
N ARG A 21 -5.64 -24.75 -10.85
CA ARG A 21 -4.51 -23.79 -10.82
C ARG A 21 -4.41 -22.84 -12.03
N PHE A 22 -4.74 -23.30 -13.24
CA PHE A 22 -4.69 -22.46 -14.45
C PHE A 22 -5.86 -21.48 -14.53
N SER A 23 -7.06 -21.89 -14.10
CA SER A 23 -8.22 -21.00 -14.07
C SER A 23 -8.04 -19.89 -13.02
N SER A 24 -7.27 -20.11 -11.94
CA SER A 24 -6.98 -19.11 -10.93
C SER A 24 -5.99 -18.02 -11.42
N VAL A 25 -4.96 -18.39 -12.18
CA VAL A 25 -4.00 -17.41 -12.76
C VAL A 25 -4.69 -16.57 -13.84
N ASP A 26 -5.44 -17.20 -14.77
CA ASP A 26 -6.14 -16.46 -15.82
C ASP A 26 -7.19 -15.51 -15.26
N SER A 27 -7.92 -15.94 -14.23
CA SER A 27 -8.90 -15.09 -13.54
C SER A 27 -8.23 -13.92 -12.81
N ALA A 28 -7.08 -14.14 -12.16
CA ALA A 28 -6.30 -13.12 -11.51
C ALA A 28 -5.75 -12.08 -12.52
N VAL A 29 -5.22 -12.56 -13.64
CA VAL A 29 -4.73 -11.71 -14.74
C VAL A 29 -5.87 -10.89 -15.33
N ALA A 30 -7.02 -11.51 -15.62
CA ALA A 30 -8.19 -10.78 -16.11
C ALA A 30 -8.66 -9.69 -15.14
N SER A 31 -8.67 -9.99 -13.84
CA SER A 31 -9.00 -9.01 -12.80
C SER A 31 -8.01 -7.85 -12.76
N ALA A 32 -6.70 -8.13 -12.88
CA ALA A 32 -5.67 -7.11 -12.93
C ALA A 32 -5.78 -6.23 -14.18
N LEU A 33 -6.05 -6.82 -15.34
CA LEU A 33 -6.28 -6.06 -16.59
C LEU A 33 -7.48 -5.13 -16.47
N ALA A 34 -8.58 -5.60 -15.88
CA ALA A 34 -9.74 -4.76 -15.60
C ALA A 34 -9.41 -3.59 -14.65
N MET A 35 -8.56 -3.82 -13.64
CA MET A 35 -8.06 -2.73 -12.77
C MET A 35 -7.23 -1.71 -13.56
N VAL A 36 -6.40 -2.17 -14.50
CA VAL A 36 -5.59 -1.29 -15.36
C VAL A 36 -6.46 -0.45 -16.27
N GLU A 37 -7.47 -1.05 -16.91
CA GLU A 37 -8.46 -0.33 -17.72
C GLU A 37 -9.25 0.69 -16.89
N ALA A 38 -9.48 0.40 -15.62
CA ALA A 38 -10.13 1.29 -14.66
C ALA A 38 -9.21 2.40 -14.11
N GLY A 39 -7.90 2.41 -14.47
CA GLY A 39 -6.96 3.46 -14.09
C GLY A 39 -5.95 3.08 -13.01
N ALA A 40 -5.73 1.81 -12.73
CA ALA A 40 -4.63 1.39 -11.86
C ALA A 40 -3.27 1.68 -12.52
N HIS A 41 -2.37 2.27 -11.74
CA HIS A 41 -0.97 2.52 -12.12
C HIS A 41 -0.04 1.40 -11.65
N TRP A 42 -0.41 0.74 -10.56
CA TRP A 42 0.28 -0.43 -10.03
C TRP A 42 -0.74 -1.54 -9.77
N ILE A 43 -0.30 -2.80 -9.93
CA ILE A 43 -1.02 -3.99 -9.47
C ILE A 43 -0.20 -4.59 -8.33
N ASP A 44 -0.78 -4.62 -7.14
CA ASP A 44 -0.13 -5.08 -5.91
C ASP A 44 -0.60 -6.49 -5.57
N VAL A 45 0.27 -7.48 -5.85
CA VAL A 45 -0.02 -8.91 -5.80
C VAL A 45 0.33 -9.46 -4.42
N GLY A 46 -0.62 -10.04 -3.71
CA GLY A 46 -0.39 -10.64 -2.39
C GLY A 46 -0.77 -12.13 -2.35
N GLY A 47 0.14 -12.99 -1.86
CA GLY A 47 -0.07 -14.42 -1.68
C GLY A 47 -0.48 -14.81 -0.26
N GLU A 48 -0.33 -13.90 0.69
CA GLU A 48 -0.65 -14.07 2.11
C GLU A 48 -1.62 -12.98 2.58
N SER A 49 -2.55 -13.34 3.45
CA SER A 49 -3.41 -12.36 4.12
C SER A 49 -2.68 -11.76 5.32
N THR A 50 -2.54 -10.45 5.34
CA THR A 50 -1.97 -9.69 6.47
C THR A 50 -3.05 -9.17 7.45
N ARG A 51 -4.27 -9.71 7.39
CA ARG A 51 -5.36 -9.38 8.33
C ARG A 51 -5.04 -9.90 9.73
N PRO A 52 -5.61 -9.28 10.79
CA PRO A 52 -5.53 -9.84 12.14
C PRO A 52 -5.99 -11.30 12.16
N HIS A 53 -5.26 -12.14 12.90
CA HIS A 53 -5.51 -13.59 13.06
C HIS A 53 -5.33 -14.43 11.78
N ALA A 54 -4.78 -13.86 10.69
CA ALA A 54 -4.45 -14.65 9.51
C ALA A 54 -3.35 -15.68 9.86
N ILE A 55 -3.48 -16.87 9.30
CA ILE A 55 -2.47 -17.91 9.45
C ILE A 55 -1.32 -17.59 8.48
N PRO A 56 -0.07 -17.52 8.98
CA PRO A 56 1.09 -17.29 8.11
C PRO A 56 1.21 -18.39 7.06
N VAL A 57 1.54 -17.99 5.84
CA VAL A 57 1.74 -18.90 4.71
C VAL A 57 3.23 -19.24 4.62
N PRO A 58 3.63 -20.53 4.47
CA PRO A 58 5.01 -20.88 4.18
C PRO A 58 5.53 -20.22 2.90
N GLU A 59 6.81 -19.80 2.87
CA GLU A 59 7.39 -19.07 1.73
C GLU A 59 7.22 -19.82 0.40
N ASP A 60 7.50 -21.14 0.37
CA ASP A 60 7.35 -21.93 -0.85
C ASP A 60 5.91 -21.94 -1.38
N GLU A 61 4.92 -21.88 -0.49
CA GLU A 61 3.51 -21.78 -0.87
C GLU A 61 3.18 -20.39 -1.38
N GLU A 62 3.67 -19.35 -0.73
CA GLU A 62 3.46 -17.97 -1.17
C GLU A 62 4.08 -17.75 -2.55
N ILE A 63 5.31 -18.19 -2.76
CA ILE A 63 6.00 -18.16 -4.07
C ILE A 63 5.17 -18.88 -5.14
N ARG A 64 4.66 -20.08 -4.85
CA ARG A 64 3.83 -20.85 -5.78
C ARG A 64 2.53 -20.13 -6.17
N ARG A 65 1.98 -19.31 -5.28
CA ARG A 65 0.76 -18.52 -5.54
C ARG A 65 1.05 -17.31 -6.42
N VAL A 66 2.13 -16.57 -6.14
CA VAL A 66 2.33 -15.24 -6.72
C VAL A 66 3.13 -15.26 -8.03
N VAL A 67 4.17 -16.09 -8.14
CA VAL A 67 5.09 -16.08 -9.26
C VAL A 67 4.40 -16.29 -10.62
N PRO A 68 3.54 -17.30 -10.82
CA PRO A 68 2.90 -17.51 -12.12
C PRO A 68 2.03 -16.33 -12.58
N THR A 69 1.38 -15.65 -11.63
CA THR A 69 0.56 -14.47 -11.93
C THR A 69 1.44 -13.26 -12.26
N ILE A 70 2.52 -13.04 -11.50
CA ILE A 70 3.45 -11.94 -11.74
C ILE A 70 4.13 -12.07 -13.10
N GLU A 71 4.61 -13.26 -13.49
CA GLU A 71 5.21 -13.52 -14.81
C GLU A 71 4.24 -13.16 -15.95
N ARG A 72 2.98 -13.57 -15.83
CA ARG A 72 1.95 -13.25 -16.83
C ARG A 72 1.67 -11.76 -16.88
N LEU A 73 1.51 -11.09 -15.74
CA LEU A 73 1.26 -9.65 -15.66
C LEU A 73 2.45 -8.85 -16.22
N ALA A 74 3.68 -9.20 -15.86
CA ALA A 74 4.87 -8.53 -16.36
C ALA A 74 4.97 -8.62 -17.90
N LYS A 75 4.62 -9.77 -18.48
CA LYS A 75 4.60 -9.97 -19.93
C LYS A 75 3.49 -9.18 -20.62
N GLU A 76 2.28 -9.15 -20.05
CA GLU A 76 1.11 -8.53 -20.69
C GLU A 76 1.09 -6.99 -20.51
N LEU A 77 1.51 -6.51 -19.35
CA LEU A 77 1.49 -5.09 -19.02
C LEU A 77 2.75 -4.34 -19.50
N GLY A 78 3.88 -5.04 -19.59
CA GLY A 78 5.17 -4.44 -19.93
C GLY A 78 5.53 -3.31 -18.96
N GLN A 79 5.96 -2.15 -19.49
CA GLN A 79 6.35 -1.00 -18.67
C GLN A 79 5.20 -0.01 -18.42
N ARG A 80 3.98 -0.28 -18.90
CA ARG A 80 2.83 0.64 -18.77
C ARG A 80 2.29 0.72 -17.36
N VAL A 81 2.34 -0.39 -16.63
CA VAL A 81 1.85 -0.54 -15.27
C VAL A 81 2.88 -1.32 -14.47
N ARG A 82 3.16 -0.89 -13.24
CA ARG A 82 4.12 -1.60 -12.39
C ARG A 82 3.44 -2.76 -11.69
N VAL A 83 4.13 -3.89 -11.60
CA VAL A 83 3.72 -5.01 -10.77
C VAL A 83 4.47 -4.92 -9.45
N ALA A 84 3.73 -4.87 -8.35
CA ALA A 84 4.24 -4.92 -6.99
C ALA A 84 3.95 -6.27 -6.35
N ILE A 85 4.80 -6.68 -5.43
CA ILE A 85 4.60 -7.85 -4.55
C ILE A 85 4.37 -7.38 -3.12
N ASP A 86 3.21 -7.74 -2.53
CA ASP A 86 2.89 -7.52 -1.12
C ASP A 86 3.42 -8.71 -0.30
N THR A 87 4.60 -8.54 0.27
CA THR A 87 5.26 -9.55 1.11
C THR A 87 6.28 -8.91 2.05
N TYR A 88 6.46 -9.50 3.23
CA TYR A 88 7.52 -9.15 4.19
C TYR A 88 8.67 -10.16 4.20
N LYS A 89 8.67 -11.14 3.25
CA LYS A 89 9.66 -12.23 3.20
C LYS A 89 10.66 -11.99 2.05
N ALA A 90 11.94 -11.96 2.36
CA ALA A 90 13.00 -11.66 1.40
C ALA A 90 13.05 -12.64 0.22
N ARG A 91 12.87 -13.94 0.48
CA ARG A 91 12.88 -14.98 -0.56
C ARG A 91 11.69 -14.89 -1.51
N THR A 92 10.50 -14.59 -0.98
CA THR A 92 9.30 -14.32 -1.80
C THR A 92 9.50 -13.07 -2.65
N ALA A 93 10.04 -11.98 -2.06
CA ALA A 93 10.35 -10.76 -2.79
C ALA A 93 11.34 -11.01 -3.93
N GLN A 94 12.40 -11.78 -3.68
CA GLN A 94 13.39 -12.15 -4.70
C GLN A 94 12.73 -12.89 -5.87
N ALA A 95 11.98 -13.96 -5.59
CA ALA A 95 11.30 -14.75 -6.61
C ALA A 95 10.30 -13.90 -7.42
N ALA A 96 9.57 -13.00 -6.77
CA ALA A 96 8.64 -12.10 -7.43
C ALA A 96 9.35 -11.07 -8.34
N ILE A 97 10.50 -10.54 -7.92
CA ILE A 97 11.33 -9.64 -8.75
C ILE A 97 11.88 -10.38 -9.96
N GLU A 98 12.38 -11.60 -9.79
CA GLU A 98 12.87 -12.46 -10.89
C GLU A 98 11.73 -12.77 -11.88
N ALA A 99 10.49 -12.85 -11.41
CA ALA A 99 9.29 -13.01 -12.23
C ALA A 99 8.80 -11.71 -12.91
N GLY A 100 9.39 -10.55 -12.57
CA GLY A 100 9.09 -9.26 -13.21
C GLY A 100 8.39 -8.22 -12.32
N ALA A 101 8.26 -8.45 -11.02
CA ALA A 101 7.85 -7.41 -10.09
C ALA A 101 8.93 -6.31 -10.01
N THR A 102 8.47 -5.05 -9.95
CA THR A 102 9.37 -3.88 -9.93
C THR A 102 9.26 -3.08 -8.62
N VAL A 103 8.34 -3.46 -7.73
CA VAL A 103 8.13 -2.87 -6.42
C VAL A 103 7.93 -3.97 -5.39
N VAL A 104 8.49 -3.82 -4.21
CA VAL A 104 8.20 -4.64 -3.03
C VAL A 104 7.41 -3.79 -2.04
N ASN A 105 6.21 -4.24 -1.69
CA ASN A 105 5.38 -3.63 -0.66
C ASN A 105 5.49 -4.47 0.62
N ASP A 106 6.32 -4.01 1.56
CA ASP A 106 6.56 -4.70 2.82
C ASP A 106 5.82 -4.01 3.97
N VAL A 107 4.76 -4.64 4.46
CA VAL A 107 3.93 -4.15 5.57
C VAL A 107 4.75 -3.90 6.85
N SER A 108 5.87 -4.59 7.02
CA SER A 108 6.76 -4.47 8.17
C SER A 108 7.91 -3.48 7.96
N GLY A 109 8.15 -3.05 6.71
CA GLY A 109 9.25 -2.15 6.35
C GLY A 109 10.63 -2.71 6.69
N GLY A 110 10.86 -4.00 6.50
CA GLY A 110 12.10 -4.72 6.81
C GLY A 110 12.23 -5.15 8.27
N ALA A 111 11.20 -4.95 9.09
CA ALA A 111 11.31 -5.31 10.51
C ALA A 111 11.16 -6.83 10.76
N LEU A 112 10.38 -7.53 9.95
CA LEU A 112 10.18 -8.99 10.08
C LEU A 112 11.25 -9.80 9.37
N ASP A 113 11.75 -9.31 8.22
CA ASP A 113 12.86 -9.92 7.49
C ASP A 113 13.78 -8.82 6.92
N PRO A 114 14.82 -8.41 7.67
CA PRO A 114 15.74 -7.35 7.23
C PRO A 114 16.49 -7.67 5.92
N ALA A 115 16.61 -8.95 5.51
CA ALA A 115 17.26 -9.33 4.28
C ALA A 115 16.54 -8.80 3.02
N ILE A 116 15.24 -8.46 3.14
CA ILE A 116 14.43 -7.94 2.05
C ILE A 116 15.00 -6.64 1.45
N LEU A 117 15.57 -5.77 2.29
CA LEU A 117 16.20 -4.51 1.83
C LEU A 117 17.37 -4.76 0.90
N GLY A 118 18.20 -5.77 1.22
CA GLY A 118 19.31 -6.19 0.36
C GLY A 118 18.84 -6.80 -0.98
N VAL A 119 17.72 -7.52 -0.98
CA VAL A 119 17.09 -8.04 -2.21
C VAL A 119 16.64 -6.88 -3.10
N VAL A 120 15.91 -5.94 -2.56
CA VAL A 120 15.41 -4.73 -3.26
C VAL A 120 16.58 -3.93 -3.85
N ALA A 121 17.61 -3.66 -3.05
CA ALA A 121 18.76 -2.87 -3.47
C ALA A 121 19.52 -3.51 -4.64
N ARG A 122 19.80 -4.83 -4.57
CA ARG A 122 20.50 -5.54 -5.65
C ARG A 122 19.72 -5.54 -6.96
N ALA A 123 18.39 -5.59 -6.88
CA ALA A 123 17.52 -5.60 -8.04
C ALA A 123 17.20 -4.19 -8.58
N ALA A 124 17.63 -3.14 -7.90
CA ALA A 124 17.20 -1.75 -8.16
C ALA A 124 15.69 -1.57 -8.22
N ALA A 125 14.94 -2.38 -7.46
CA ALA A 125 13.49 -2.29 -7.35
C ALA A 125 13.06 -1.16 -6.41
N GLY A 126 11.81 -0.70 -6.51
CA GLY A 126 11.20 0.17 -5.53
C GLY A 126 10.77 -0.58 -4.26
N VAL A 127 10.75 0.09 -3.12
CA VAL A 127 10.23 -0.48 -1.87
C VAL A 127 9.23 0.46 -1.20
N VAL A 128 8.12 -0.10 -0.73
CA VAL A 128 7.17 0.55 0.16
C VAL A 128 7.40 0.00 1.56
N LEU A 129 7.83 0.86 2.46
CA LEU A 129 8.13 0.52 3.86
C LEU A 129 6.89 0.78 4.71
N GLY A 130 6.16 -0.29 5.02
CA GLY A 130 4.99 -0.24 5.87
C GLY A 130 5.31 -0.10 7.35
N HIS A 131 4.38 0.46 8.13
CA HIS A 131 4.49 0.53 9.58
C HIS A 131 3.60 -0.50 10.26
N LEU A 132 4.25 -1.45 10.90
CA LEU A 132 3.63 -2.47 11.75
C LEU A 132 4.45 -2.62 13.04
N ARG A 133 3.78 -2.75 14.19
CA ARG A 133 4.36 -3.26 15.45
C ARG A 133 3.91 -4.70 15.66
N GLY A 134 4.82 -5.59 16.03
CA GLY A 134 4.57 -7.03 16.17
C GLY A 134 4.46 -7.74 14.82
N GLN A 135 3.62 -8.76 14.76
CA GLN A 135 3.35 -9.58 13.57
C GLN A 135 1.89 -9.39 13.13
N PRO A 136 1.55 -9.57 11.83
CA PRO A 136 0.16 -9.42 11.36
C PRO A 136 -0.85 -10.21 12.19
N ALA A 137 -0.55 -11.45 12.54
CA ALA A 137 -1.44 -12.31 13.33
C ALA A 137 -1.75 -11.77 14.74
N THR A 138 -0.79 -11.06 15.37
CA THR A 138 -0.87 -10.65 16.79
C THR A 138 -0.87 -9.13 16.98
N MET A 139 -0.77 -8.34 15.91
CA MET A 139 -0.61 -6.87 15.96
C MET A 139 -1.69 -6.12 16.75
N MET A 140 -2.84 -6.74 17.00
CA MET A 140 -3.94 -6.16 17.77
C MET A 140 -3.94 -6.53 19.25
N ALA A 141 -3.00 -7.37 19.71
CA ALA A 141 -2.96 -7.85 21.11
C ALA A 141 -2.47 -6.75 22.08
N ASP A 142 -1.54 -5.91 21.62
CA ASP A 142 -0.98 -4.82 22.44
C ASP A 142 -0.85 -3.55 21.58
N VAL A 143 -1.94 -2.77 21.51
CA VAL A 143 -2.00 -1.53 20.73
C VAL A 143 -1.80 -0.35 21.67
N HIS A 144 -0.56 0.11 21.80
CA HIS A 144 -0.21 1.26 22.60
C HIS A 144 0.61 2.30 21.84
N PHE A 145 0.20 3.55 21.90
CA PHE A 145 0.91 4.74 21.42
C PHE A 145 0.61 5.90 22.40
N GLU A 146 1.63 6.62 22.80
CA GLU A 146 1.47 7.90 23.51
C GLU A 146 1.10 8.99 22.49
N ASP A 147 1.91 9.12 21.43
CA ASP A 147 1.65 9.96 20.26
C ASP A 147 1.92 9.18 18.97
N VAL A 148 0.84 8.64 18.39
CA VAL A 148 0.92 7.79 17.20
C VAL A 148 1.57 8.49 16.01
N VAL A 149 1.41 9.79 15.83
CA VAL A 149 1.99 10.52 14.69
C VAL A 149 3.51 10.64 14.86
N THR A 150 3.96 11.03 16.04
CA THR A 150 5.39 11.16 16.35
C THR A 150 6.09 9.80 16.31
N GLU A 151 5.51 8.78 16.95
CA GLU A 151 6.12 7.45 17.03
C GLU A 151 6.18 6.76 15.66
N VAL A 152 5.08 6.77 14.88
CA VAL A 152 5.06 6.21 13.51
C VAL A 152 6.05 6.94 12.60
N SER A 153 6.14 8.27 12.72
CA SER A 153 7.12 9.06 11.94
C SER A 153 8.56 8.67 12.28
N ALA A 154 8.88 8.50 13.57
CA ALA A 154 10.21 8.13 14.02
C ALA A 154 10.59 6.72 13.57
N GLU A 155 9.69 5.74 13.74
CA GLU A 155 9.93 4.35 13.35
C GLU A 155 10.07 4.20 11.83
N LEU A 156 9.21 4.84 11.04
CA LEU A 156 9.37 4.87 9.57
C LEU A 156 10.65 5.60 9.15
N GLY A 157 11.03 6.68 9.84
CA GLY A 157 12.29 7.37 9.60
C GLY A 157 13.51 6.44 9.77
N GLN A 158 13.50 5.59 10.81
CA GLN A 158 14.54 4.57 11.02
C GLN A 158 14.55 3.53 9.89
N ARG A 159 13.37 3.05 9.44
CA ARG A 159 13.24 2.10 8.31
C ARG A 159 13.74 2.70 7.00
N ILE A 160 13.40 3.96 6.73
CA ILE A 160 13.90 4.71 5.56
C ILE A 160 15.42 4.84 5.60
N ALA A 161 16.00 5.15 6.76
CA ALA A 161 17.46 5.23 6.93
C ALA A 161 18.12 3.86 6.69
N ALA A 162 17.55 2.78 7.20
CA ALA A 162 18.03 1.42 6.96
C ALA A 162 17.96 1.04 5.48
N ALA A 163 16.85 1.35 4.79
CA ALA A 163 16.72 1.10 3.36
C ALA A 163 17.74 1.89 2.52
N ARG A 164 17.99 3.16 2.86
CA ARG A 164 19.04 3.96 2.22
C ARG A 164 20.43 3.37 2.46
N ALA A 165 20.72 2.94 3.68
CA ALA A 165 22.00 2.30 4.02
C ALA A 165 22.21 0.96 3.28
N ALA A 166 21.12 0.22 3.01
CA ALA A 166 21.14 -0.99 2.19
C ALA A 166 21.33 -0.71 0.68
N GLY A 167 21.21 0.56 0.24
CA GLY A 167 21.36 0.96 -1.16
C GLY A 167 20.05 0.98 -1.96
N CYS A 168 18.88 0.96 -1.30
CA CYS A 168 17.61 1.11 -2.00
C CYS A 168 17.50 2.52 -2.61
N GLY A 169 17.24 2.59 -3.93
CA GLY A 169 17.17 3.86 -4.68
C GLY A 169 15.79 4.50 -4.63
N GLU A 170 14.73 3.72 -4.75
CA GLU A 170 13.34 4.19 -4.72
C GLU A 170 12.66 3.71 -3.45
N ILE A 171 12.34 4.64 -2.55
CA ILE A 171 11.77 4.35 -1.23
C ILE A 171 10.45 5.11 -1.07
N TRP A 172 9.41 4.38 -0.69
CA TRP A 172 8.09 4.87 -0.29
C TRP A 172 7.84 4.51 1.17
N ALA A 173 6.93 5.22 1.82
CA ALA A 173 6.49 4.88 3.16
C ALA A 173 4.98 4.66 3.21
N ASP A 174 4.49 3.73 4.05
CA ASP A 174 3.07 3.55 4.38
C ASP A 174 2.89 3.64 5.91
N PRO A 175 2.09 4.57 6.44
CA PRO A 175 1.85 4.71 7.87
C PRO A 175 1.14 3.50 8.50
N GLY A 176 0.74 2.52 7.70
CA GLY A 176 0.14 1.29 8.18
C GLY A 176 -1.23 1.50 8.83
N ILE A 177 -2.12 2.26 8.19
CA ILE A 177 -3.51 2.42 8.66
C ILE A 177 -4.15 1.04 8.83
N GLY A 178 -4.68 0.75 10.03
CA GLY A 178 -5.31 -0.54 10.36
C GLY A 178 -4.33 -1.66 10.76
N PHE A 179 -3.02 -1.42 10.76
CA PHE A 179 -2.01 -2.38 11.20
C PHE A 179 -1.52 -2.06 12.61
N GLY A 180 -1.94 -2.84 13.61
CA GLY A 180 -1.59 -2.62 15.01
C GLY A 180 -2.03 -1.25 15.55
N LYS A 181 -3.17 -0.74 15.07
CA LYS A 181 -3.67 0.60 15.41
C LYS A 181 -5.17 0.58 15.67
N GLY A 182 -5.60 1.15 16.79
CA GLY A 182 -7.01 1.34 17.12
C GLY A 182 -7.66 2.45 16.28
N LEU A 183 -8.97 2.61 16.41
CA LEU A 183 -9.76 3.61 15.66
C LEU A 183 -9.15 5.01 15.76
N GLN A 184 -8.91 5.51 16.97
CA GLN A 184 -8.39 6.86 17.19
C GLN A 184 -6.98 7.05 16.62
N HIS A 185 -6.12 6.02 16.66
CA HIS A 185 -4.79 6.07 16.05
C HIS A 185 -4.86 6.23 14.54
N ASN A 186 -5.75 5.47 13.88
CA ASN A 186 -5.96 5.56 12.43
C ASN A 186 -6.47 6.95 12.02
N LEU A 187 -7.45 7.48 12.75
CA LEU A 187 -8.00 8.81 12.48
C LEU A 187 -6.96 9.92 12.69
N ARG A 188 -6.15 9.84 13.76
CA ARG A 188 -5.07 10.81 14.02
C ARG A 188 -4.01 10.79 12.93
N LEU A 189 -3.60 9.62 12.44
CA LEU A 189 -2.63 9.52 11.34
C LEU A 189 -3.19 10.13 10.05
N LEU A 190 -4.45 9.85 9.70
CA LEU A 190 -5.07 10.43 8.51
C LEU A 190 -5.25 11.95 8.63
N ALA A 191 -5.67 12.44 9.80
CA ALA A 191 -5.83 13.88 10.04
C ALA A 191 -4.50 14.64 10.00
N ASN A 192 -3.39 14.00 10.39
CA ASN A 192 -2.05 14.60 10.43
C ASN A 192 -1.14 14.09 9.28
N LEU A 193 -1.72 13.55 8.22
CA LEU A 193 -0.97 13.03 7.08
C LEU A 193 -0.03 14.09 6.44
N PRO A 194 -0.42 15.38 6.30
CA PRO A 194 0.49 16.40 5.78
C PRO A 194 1.79 16.53 6.58
N GLU A 195 1.68 16.52 7.91
CA GLU A 195 2.84 16.59 8.80
C GLU A 195 3.70 15.32 8.70
N LEU A 196 3.06 14.15 8.63
CA LEU A 196 3.74 12.87 8.45
C LEU A 196 4.52 12.85 7.13
N CYS A 197 3.90 13.23 6.01
CA CYS A 197 4.57 13.32 4.70
C CYS A 197 5.80 14.24 4.75
N LYS A 198 5.67 15.40 5.42
CA LYS A 198 6.77 16.36 5.59
C LYS A 198 7.92 15.76 6.40
N ARG A 199 7.63 15.07 7.51
CA ARG A 199 8.63 14.46 8.39
C ARG A 199 9.38 13.32 7.70
N LEU A 200 8.69 12.50 6.93
CA LEU A 200 9.28 11.33 6.26
C LEU A 200 10.17 11.70 5.07
N GLY A 201 9.84 12.76 4.32
CA GLY A 201 10.63 13.24 3.20
C GLY A 201 10.79 12.24 2.05
N VAL A 202 9.88 11.26 1.95
CA VAL A 202 9.73 10.31 0.85
C VAL A 202 8.24 10.26 0.44
N PRO A 203 7.90 9.79 -0.77
CA PRO A 203 6.52 9.60 -1.16
C PRO A 203 5.77 8.67 -0.18
N VAL A 204 4.52 9.00 0.13
CA VAL A 204 3.70 8.22 1.06
C VAL A 204 2.56 7.53 0.31
N MET A 205 2.48 6.21 0.46
CA MET A 205 1.34 5.39 0.08
C MET A 205 0.39 5.26 1.26
N VAL A 206 -0.92 5.27 1.01
CA VAL A 206 -1.92 5.08 2.06
C VAL A 206 -2.92 4.01 1.65
N GLY A 207 -3.00 2.93 2.41
CA GLY A 207 -3.97 1.87 2.25
C GLY A 207 -5.14 2.01 3.23
N VAL A 208 -6.31 2.49 2.76
CA VAL A 208 -7.51 2.69 3.61
C VAL A 208 -8.70 1.83 3.18
N SER A 209 -8.61 1.18 2.01
CA SER A 209 -9.74 0.52 1.37
C SER A 209 -10.32 -0.61 2.20
N ARG A 210 -11.62 -0.54 2.47
CA ARG A 210 -12.43 -1.51 3.20
C ARG A 210 -11.96 -1.80 4.64
N LYS A 211 -11.06 -0.97 5.21
CA LYS A 211 -10.46 -1.21 6.52
C LYS A 211 -11.47 -1.11 7.66
N ARG A 212 -11.13 -1.79 8.78
CA ARG A 212 -12.02 -1.95 9.95
C ARG A 212 -12.49 -0.61 10.52
N PHE A 213 -11.62 0.40 10.60
CA PHE A 213 -11.97 1.71 11.15
C PHE A 213 -13.18 2.36 10.44
N ILE A 214 -13.38 2.07 9.13
CA ILE A 214 -14.56 2.54 8.39
C ILE A 214 -15.81 1.84 8.91
N GLY A 215 -15.76 0.52 9.12
CA GLY A 215 -16.86 -0.23 9.70
C GLY A 215 -17.18 0.21 11.14
N ASP A 216 -16.14 0.48 11.96
CA ASP A 216 -16.30 0.96 13.34
C ASP A 216 -17.01 2.33 13.39
N LEU A 217 -16.84 3.19 12.36
CA LEU A 217 -17.51 4.49 12.27
C LEU A 217 -18.91 4.43 11.66
N THR A 218 -19.09 3.57 10.64
CA THR A 218 -20.30 3.58 9.81
C THR A 218 -21.29 2.47 10.16
N GLY A 219 -20.86 1.47 10.94
CA GLY A 219 -21.60 0.25 11.18
C GLY A 219 -21.66 -0.71 9.98
N GLN A 220 -21.00 -0.38 8.86
CA GLN A 220 -21.12 -1.15 7.62
C GLN A 220 -20.23 -2.40 7.59
N PRO A 221 -20.74 -3.53 7.07
CA PRO A 221 -19.94 -4.72 6.78
C PRO A 221 -18.91 -4.42 5.67
N VAL A 222 -17.92 -5.28 5.52
CA VAL A 222 -16.74 -5.05 4.68
C VAL A 222 -17.06 -4.77 3.20
N ASP A 223 -18.07 -5.42 2.67
CA ASP A 223 -18.55 -5.30 1.28
C ASP A 223 -19.35 -4.00 1.01
N GLN A 224 -19.79 -3.31 2.06
CA GLN A 224 -20.56 -2.06 1.95
C GLN A 224 -19.76 -0.81 2.36
N ARG A 225 -18.44 -0.89 2.47
CA ARG A 225 -17.57 0.21 2.92
C ARG A 225 -17.09 1.14 1.80
N ILE A 226 -17.69 1.09 0.62
CA ILE A 226 -17.20 1.84 -0.55
C ILE A 226 -17.23 3.35 -0.33
N PHE A 227 -18.32 3.90 0.20
CA PHE A 227 -18.43 5.35 0.47
C PHE A 227 -17.49 5.81 1.58
N GLY A 228 -17.30 5.00 2.62
CA GLY A 228 -16.32 5.29 3.66
C GLY A 228 -14.88 5.19 3.14
N THR A 229 -14.62 4.24 2.22
CA THR A 229 -13.34 4.15 1.51
C THR A 229 -13.10 5.40 0.67
N ALA A 230 -14.11 5.85 -0.10
CA ALA A 230 -14.02 7.06 -0.92
C ALA A 230 -13.69 8.31 -0.09
N ALA A 231 -14.37 8.48 1.05
CA ALA A 231 -14.09 9.58 1.97
C ALA A 231 -12.65 9.54 2.53
N ALA A 232 -12.18 8.34 2.92
CA ALA A 232 -10.83 8.16 3.44
C ALA A 232 -9.75 8.32 2.36
N VAL A 233 -10.00 7.90 1.12
CA VAL A 233 -9.12 8.13 -0.05
C VAL A 233 -9.04 9.63 -0.34
N ALA A 234 -10.18 10.34 -0.40
CA ALA A 234 -10.18 11.79 -0.60
C ALA A 234 -9.38 12.51 0.48
N ALA A 235 -9.56 12.14 1.76
CA ALA A 235 -8.80 12.69 2.87
C ALA A 235 -7.29 12.42 2.72
N ALA A 236 -6.90 11.21 2.29
CA ALA A 236 -5.50 10.86 2.03
C ALA A 236 -4.90 11.71 0.91
N VAL A 237 -5.61 11.91 -0.20
CA VAL A 237 -5.17 12.76 -1.33
C VAL A 237 -5.00 14.21 -0.87
N PHE A 238 -5.98 14.78 -0.15
CA PHE A 238 -5.87 16.12 0.43
C PHE A 238 -4.75 16.24 1.46
N GLY A 239 -4.42 15.13 2.14
CA GLY A 239 -3.31 15.01 3.08
C GLY A 239 -1.94 14.89 2.43
N GLY A 240 -1.85 14.81 1.10
CA GLY A 240 -0.59 14.72 0.37
C GLY A 240 -0.09 13.30 0.12
N ALA A 241 -0.96 12.28 0.21
CA ALA A 241 -0.60 10.94 -0.23
C ALA A 241 -0.18 10.94 -1.70
N ALA A 242 0.96 10.33 -1.99
CA ALA A 242 1.46 10.17 -3.36
C ALA A 242 0.92 8.90 -4.04
N ALA A 243 0.42 7.94 -3.24
CA ALA A 243 -0.26 6.76 -3.72
C ALA A 243 -1.39 6.34 -2.79
N VAL A 244 -2.43 5.71 -3.35
CA VAL A 244 -3.49 5.05 -2.60
C VAL A 244 -3.60 3.59 -3.01
N ARG A 245 -3.69 2.70 -2.02
CA ARG A 245 -3.85 1.25 -2.23
C ARG A 245 -5.30 0.85 -2.02
N VAL A 246 -5.95 0.34 -3.06
CA VAL A 246 -7.41 0.15 -3.08
C VAL A 246 -7.85 -1.16 -3.74
N HIS A 247 -9.01 -1.70 -3.32
CA HIS A 247 -9.65 -2.85 -3.95
C HIS A 247 -10.56 -2.42 -5.12
N ASP A 248 -11.30 -1.34 -4.94
CA ASP A 248 -12.33 -0.84 -5.86
C ASP A 248 -11.74 0.24 -6.77
N VAL A 249 -10.83 -0.18 -7.69
CA VAL A 249 -10.04 0.75 -8.51
C VAL A 249 -10.94 1.69 -9.33
N LYS A 250 -11.98 1.15 -9.97
CA LYS A 250 -12.86 1.92 -10.85
C LYS A 250 -13.49 3.11 -10.13
N GLU A 251 -14.06 2.88 -8.97
CA GLU A 251 -14.73 3.91 -8.18
C GLU A 251 -13.71 4.88 -7.56
N MET A 252 -12.58 4.34 -7.11
CA MET A 252 -11.53 5.16 -6.47
C MET A 252 -10.74 6.00 -7.48
N ALA A 253 -10.70 5.63 -8.76
CA ALA A 253 -10.10 6.47 -9.81
C ALA A 253 -10.84 7.80 -9.96
N ASP A 254 -12.17 7.79 -9.94
CA ASP A 254 -12.96 9.02 -9.95
C ASP A 254 -12.74 9.87 -8.70
N VAL A 255 -12.70 9.22 -7.51
CA VAL A 255 -12.43 9.91 -6.24
C VAL A 255 -11.07 10.59 -6.26
N VAL A 256 -10.03 9.88 -6.69
CA VAL A 256 -8.66 10.42 -6.82
C VAL A 256 -8.65 11.61 -7.77
N LYS A 257 -9.19 11.46 -8.98
CA LYS A 257 -9.22 12.50 -10.00
C LYS A 257 -9.88 13.79 -9.52
N VAL A 258 -11.04 13.68 -8.87
CA VAL A 258 -11.76 14.84 -8.31
C VAL A 258 -10.95 15.47 -7.17
N SER A 259 -10.45 14.65 -6.25
CA SER A 259 -9.68 15.14 -5.09
C SER A 259 -8.39 15.83 -5.51
N GLU A 260 -7.64 15.31 -6.47
CA GLU A 260 -6.43 15.93 -7.02
C GLU A 260 -6.73 17.28 -7.70
N SER A 261 -7.81 17.33 -8.48
CA SER A 261 -8.22 18.57 -9.13
C SER A 261 -8.48 19.68 -8.11
N ILE A 262 -9.22 19.37 -7.05
CA ILE A 262 -9.50 20.31 -5.95
C ILE A 262 -8.20 20.67 -5.19
N ALA A 263 -7.36 19.70 -4.86
CA ALA A 263 -6.10 19.91 -4.13
C ALA A 263 -5.14 20.83 -4.92
N THR A 264 -5.07 20.68 -6.23
CA THR A 264 -4.25 21.51 -7.12
C THR A 264 -4.68 22.97 -7.08
N ILE A 265 -5.97 23.26 -7.14
CA ILE A 265 -6.51 24.63 -7.06
C ILE A 265 -6.21 25.24 -5.67
N ARG A 266 -6.41 24.47 -4.59
CA ARG A 266 -6.10 24.93 -3.24
C ARG A 266 -4.65 25.37 -3.08
N LEU A 267 -3.70 24.54 -3.54
CA LEU A 267 -2.27 24.85 -3.47
C LEU A 267 -1.87 26.07 -4.31
N ALA A 268 -2.51 26.28 -5.47
CA ALA A 268 -2.30 27.47 -6.28
C ALA A 268 -2.78 28.73 -5.57
N SER A 269 -3.95 28.67 -4.91
CA SER A 269 -4.53 29.79 -4.15
C SER A 269 -3.68 30.17 -2.95
N GLU A 270 -3.16 29.20 -2.20
CA GLU A 270 -2.27 29.43 -1.03
C GLU A 270 -0.96 30.15 -1.42
N LYS A 271 -0.38 29.81 -2.59
CA LYS A 271 0.82 30.49 -3.12
C LYS A 271 0.54 31.96 -3.47
N HIS A 272 -0.61 32.26 -4.08
CA HIS A 272 -1.00 33.65 -4.40
C HIS A 272 -1.22 34.50 -3.14
N TYR A 273 -1.84 33.93 -2.11
CA TYR A 273 -2.14 34.65 -0.86
C TYR A 273 -0.88 34.94 -0.04
N ASN A 274 0.10 34.03 -0.03
CA ASN A 274 1.36 34.21 0.70
C ASN A 274 2.40 35.06 -0.07
N GLY A 275 2.36 35.08 -1.41
CA GLY A 275 3.22 35.90 -2.24
C GLY A 275 2.90 37.41 -2.20
N GLY A 276 1.66 37.76 -1.87
CA GLY A 276 1.22 39.17 -1.77
C GLY A 276 1.51 39.86 -0.44
N ARG A 277 2.10 39.17 0.56
CA ARG A 277 2.43 39.75 1.88
C ARG A 277 3.88 40.17 2.04
N ASN A 278 4.74 39.93 1.06
CA ASN A 278 6.17 40.27 1.07
C ASN A 278 6.53 41.34 0.03
N GLY A 279 5.59 42.21 -0.32
CA GLY A 279 5.79 43.37 -1.18
C GLY A 279 5.64 44.68 -0.39
#